data_efb9f3dc0cdc2d239979c4f1c1b6afdc
#
_entry.id   efb9f3dc0cdc2d239979c4f1c1b6afdc
#
_cell.length_a   1.000
_cell.length_b   1.000
_cell.length_c   1.000
_cell.angle_alpha   90.00
_cell.angle_beta   90.00
_cell.angle_gamma   90.00
#
_symmetry.space_group_name_H-M   'P 1'
#
loop_
_entity.id
_entity.type
_entity.pdbx_description
1 polymer ?
#
loop_
_entity_poly.entity_id
_entity_poly.type
_entity_poly.pdbx_seq_one_letter_code
_entity_poly.pdbx_strand_id
1 'polypeptide(L)'
;MADTEPSQQAQRADAAPETVAASGSYSNSAITMLRGGGPVPASKDERTLAAKISRAMLSGPRHITKDATVADMDADGNIVVLRQGTNEWVCFPGDENEIGNVPMCADPMGLQWIKDLMASKPAPTNTAPGIIYMLCGATQHSNTDPFDRTSPAIPIGPHWMIIWPYDAARDGLPNTVRDAGAWVMFDGTPYAYLHICGTPWAGNEYTADRVPVWTMRYSAPTEPPTAVAPTKD
;
A
#
# COMPACT_ATOMS: atom_id res chain seq x y z
N MET A 1 66.41 -23.85 -8.86
CA MET A 1 66.17 -23.91 -7.43
C MET A 1 65.04 -22.94 -7.20
N ALA A 2 63.86 -23.46 -7.03
CA ALA A 2 62.63 -22.72 -6.86
C ALA A 2 62.18 -22.97 -5.42
N ASP A 3 62.11 -21.91 -4.62
CA ASP A 3 61.54 -21.95 -3.28
C ASP A 3 60.12 -21.53 -3.36
N THR A 4 59.25 -22.46 -2.97
CA THR A 4 57.80 -22.28 -2.90
C THR A 4 57.46 -21.94 -1.45
N GLU A 5 56.95 -20.73 -1.22
CA GLU A 5 56.34 -20.35 0.08
C GLU A 5 54.89 -20.84 0.16
N PRO A 6 54.43 -21.34 1.32
CA PRO A 6 53.05 -21.77 1.51
C PRO A 6 52.12 -20.62 1.91
N SER A 7 51.00 -20.55 1.24
CA SER A 7 49.88 -19.64 1.55
C SER A 7 49.24 -19.93 2.91
N GLN A 8 49.20 -18.93 3.78
CA GLN A 8 48.47 -18.97 5.04
C GLN A 8 46.97 -18.75 4.77
N GLN A 9 46.21 -19.80 4.94
CA GLN A 9 44.76 -19.75 5.07
C GLN A 9 44.40 -19.18 6.45
N ALA A 10 43.91 -17.93 6.48
CA ALA A 10 43.35 -17.32 7.68
C ALA A 10 41.98 -17.94 7.98
N GLN A 11 41.92 -18.64 9.10
CA GLN A 11 40.68 -19.09 9.73
C GLN A 11 39.84 -17.85 10.13
N ARG A 12 38.68 -17.68 9.50
CA ARG A 12 37.64 -16.80 10.02
C ARG A 12 36.83 -17.55 11.07
N ALA A 13 36.93 -17.10 12.30
CA ALA A 13 36.08 -17.54 13.38
C ALA A 13 34.63 -17.12 13.11
N ASP A 14 33.71 -18.07 13.17
CA ASP A 14 32.28 -17.90 13.22
C ASP A 14 31.92 -17.14 14.50
N ALA A 15 31.48 -15.87 14.33
CA ALA A 15 30.76 -15.16 15.37
C ALA A 15 29.28 -15.31 15.07
N ALA A 16 28.59 -16.10 15.88
CA ALA A 16 27.14 -16.20 15.87
C ALA A 16 26.52 -14.82 16.21
N PRO A 17 25.43 -14.41 15.54
CA PRO A 17 24.76 -13.19 15.93
C PRO A 17 24.06 -13.33 17.27
N GLU A 18 24.35 -12.41 18.18
CA GLU A 18 23.63 -12.29 19.45
C GLU A 18 22.15 -12.01 19.19
N THR A 19 21.31 -12.96 19.58
CA THR A 19 19.86 -12.78 19.63
C THR A 19 19.53 -11.83 20.77
N VAL A 20 19.24 -10.57 20.43
CA VAL A 20 18.55 -9.67 21.36
C VAL A 20 17.12 -10.17 21.51
N ALA A 21 16.86 -10.84 22.61
CA ALA A 21 15.53 -11.25 23.01
C ALA A 21 14.74 -10.00 23.43
N ALA A 22 13.90 -9.49 22.52
CA ALA A 22 12.83 -8.56 22.87
C ALA A 22 11.76 -9.37 23.63
N SER A 23 11.77 -9.31 24.96
CA SER A 23 10.73 -9.87 25.83
C SER A 23 9.48 -8.97 25.78
N GLY A 24 8.73 -9.06 24.70
CA GLY A 24 7.33 -8.64 24.65
C GLY A 24 6.48 -9.88 24.89
N SER A 25 5.92 -10.02 26.07
CA SER A 25 5.01 -11.10 26.40
C SER A 25 3.69 -10.90 25.64
N TYR A 26 3.61 -11.46 24.44
CA TYR A 26 2.31 -11.69 23.84
C TYR A 26 1.69 -12.89 24.57
N SER A 27 0.69 -12.60 25.39
CA SER A 27 -0.18 -13.59 25.99
C SER A 27 -0.85 -14.37 24.85
N ASN A 28 -0.34 -15.55 24.55
CA ASN A 28 -1.08 -16.56 23.83
C ASN A 28 -2.25 -16.96 24.73
N SER A 29 -3.40 -16.28 24.58
CA SER A 29 -4.65 -16.75 25.13
C SER A 29 -5.00 -18.05 24.44
N ALA A 30 -4.47 -19.14 24.96
CA ALA A 30 -4.93 -20.49 24.68
C ALA A 30 -6.47 -20.46 24.78
N ILE A 31 -7.15 -20.85 23.71
CA ILE A 31 -8.59 -21.09 23.73
C ILE A 31 -8.84 -22.18 24.71
N THR A 32 -9.14 -21.83 25.99
CA THR A 32 -9.59 -22.76 26.99
C THR A 32 -11.01 -23.14 26.65
N MET A 33 -11.19 -24.29 26.02
CA MET A 33 -12.49 -24.91 25.83
C MET A 33 -13.03 -25.29 27.21
N LEU A 34 -13.73 -24.37 27.85
CA LEU A 34 -14.55 -24.69 29.01
C LEU A 34 -15.77 -25.45 28.52
N ARG A 35 -16.02 -26.61 29.16
CA ARG A 35 -17.20 -27.44 28.90
C ARG A 35 -18.46 -26.57 29.03
N GLY A 36 -19.19 -26.37 27.94
CA GLY A 36 -20.52 -25.75 27.91
C GLY A 36 -20.56 -24.25 27.52
N GLY A 37 -19.44 -23.58 27.29
CA GLY A 37 -19.40 -22.18 26.81
C GLY A 37 -19.07 -22.13 25.32
N GLY A 38 -19.88 -21.43 24.53
CA GLY A 38 -19.50 -21.04 23.18
C GLY A 38 -18.26 -20.15 23.19
N PRO A 39 -17.62 -19.88 22.02
CA PRO A 39 -16.44 -19.06 21.95
C PRO A 39 -16.74 -17.66 22.55
N VAL A 40 -15.89 -17.22 23.47
CA VAL A 40 -16.00 -15.87 24.06
C VAL A 40 -15.82 -14.85 22.92
N PRO A 41 -16.76 -13.90 22.72
CA PRO A 41 -16.61 -12.89 21.69
C PRO A 41 -15.34 -12.08 21.90
N ALA A 42 -14.56 -11.86 20.82
CA ALA A 42 -13.39 -10.99 20.87
C ALA A 42 -13.77 -9.59 21.39
N SER A 43 -12.85 -8.94 22.07
CA SER A 43 -13.03 -7.55 22.52
C SER A 43 -13.26 -6.61 21.33
N LYS A 44 -13.78 -5.41 21.58
CA LYS A 44 -13.95 -4.40 20.52
C LYS A 44 -12.61 -4.06 19.86
N ASP A 45 -11.55 -3.95 20.65
CA ASP A 45 -10.22 -3.60 20.18
C ASP A 45 -9.61 -4.72 19.32
N GLU A 46 -9.76 -5.99 19.73
CA GLU A 46 -9.32 -7.16 18.95
C GLU A 46 -10.08 -7.27 17.62
N ARG A 47 -11.40 -7.04 17.62
CA ARG A 47 -12.19 -7.00 16.38
C ARG A 47 -11.74 -5.87 15.46
N THR A 48 -11.43 -4.70 16.00
CA THR A 48 -10.94 -3.55 15.25
C THR A 48 -9.55 -3.84 14.66
N LEU A 49 -8.64 -4.41 15.43
CA LEU A 49 -7.31 -4.82 14.97
C LEU A 49 -7.40 -5.89 13.88
N ALA A 50 -8.20 -6.93 14.10
CA ALA A 50 -8.40 -7.99 13.12
C ALA A 50 -9.02 -7.45 11.82
N ALA A 51 -9.95 -6.50 11.90
CA ALA A 51 -10.56 -5.87 10.75
C ALA A 51 -9.54 -5.02 9.96
N LYS A 52 -8.68 -4.26 10.64
CA LYS A 52 -7.58 -3.50 10.02
C LYS A 52 -6.61 -4.45 9.29
N ILE A 53 -6.16 -5.51 9.96
CA ILE A 53 -5.26 -6.50 9.33
C ILE A 53 -5.91 -7.13 8.10
N SER A 54 -7.17 -7.57 8.19
CA SER A 54 -7.89 -8.16 7.07
C SER A 54 -8.00 -7.19 5.89
N ARG A 55 -8.30 -5.92 6.15
CA ARG A 55 -8.42 -4.88 5.14
C ARG A 55 -7.08 -4.62 4.44
N ALA A 56 -5.99 -4.51 5.21
CA ALA A 56 -4.65 -4.35 4.67
C ALA A 56 -4.24 -5.53 3.77
N MET A 57 -4.60 -6.76 4.15
CA MET A 57 -4.28 -7.96 3.38
C MET A 57 -5.04 -8.06 2.05
N LEU A 58 -6.14 -7.34 1.88
CA LEU A 58 -6.88 -7.28 0.61
C LEU A 58 -6.25 -6.33 -0.42
N SER A 59 -5.31 -5.49 -0.01
CA SER A 59 -4.73 -4.45 -0.87
C SER A 59 -3.75 -4.97 -1.91
N GLY A 60 -3.21 -6.17 -1.74
CA GLY A 60 -2.23 -6.77 -2.64
C GLY A 60 -2.47 -8.26 -2.91
N PRO A 61 -1.66 -8.89 -3.78
CA PRO A 61 -1.75 -10.31 -4.06
C PRO A 61 -1.55 -11.15 -2.80
N ARG A 62 -2.42 -12.15 -2.59
CA ARG A 62 -2.43 -12.95 -1.36
C ARG A 62 -1.11 -13.62 -1.03
N HIS A 63 -0.38 -14.10 -2.05
CA HIS A 63 0.93 -14.73 -1.85
C HIS A 63 1.98 -13.77 -1.30
N ILE A 64 1.78 -12.45 -1.46
CA ILE A 64 2.58 -11.38 -0.87
C ILE A 64 2.03 -11.00 0.50
N THR A 65 0.74 -10.63 0.57
CA THR A 65 0.15 -10.01 1.75
C THR A 65 0.04 -10.96 2.95
N LYS A 66 -0.03 -12.29 2.73
CA LYS A 66 -0.05 -13.27 3.81
C LYS A 66 1.18 -13.20 4.72
N ASP A 67 2.34 -12.87 4.16
CA ASP A 67 3.64 -12.81 4.84
C ASP A 67 4.14 -11.36 5.02
N ALA A 68 3.39 -10.35 4.56
CA ALA A 68 3.75 -8.95 4.67
C ALA A 68 3.58 -8.42 6.10
N THR A 69 4.39 -7.43 6.46
CA THR A 69 4.13 -6.62 7.65
C THR A 69 2.85 -5.82 7.42
N VAL A 70 1.94 -5.82 8.40
CA VAL A 70 0.80 -4.92 8.41
C VAL A 70 1.10 -3.79 9.38
N ALA A 71 1.02 -2.57 8.91
CA ALA A 71 1.26 -1.37 9.68
C ALA A 71 0.13 -0.35 9.49
N ASP A 72 -0.01 0.56 10.43
CA ASP A 72 -0.90 1.71 10.35
C ASP A 72 -0.11 2.98 10.65
N MET A 73 -0.72 4.12 10.52
CA MET A 73 -0.13 5.39 10.93
C MET A 73 -0.88 5.92 12.14
N ASP A 74 -0.13 6.42 13.14
CA ASP A 74 -0.72 7.12 14.26
C ASP A 74 -1.05 8.58 13.88
N ALA A 75 -1.64 9.32 14.83
CA ALA A 75 -2.02 10.71 14.62
C ALA A 75 -0.84 11.66 14.34
N ASP A 76 0.38 11.24 14.69
CA ASP A 76 1.62 12.00 14.47
C ASP A 76 2.31 11.59 13.16
N GLY A 77 1.73 10.64 12.39
CA GLY A 77 2.26 10.13 11.13
C GLY A 77 3.37 9.08 11.28
N ASN A 78 3.56 8.52 12.49
CA ASN A 78 4.52 7.45 12.70
C ASN A 78 3.92 6.10 12.28
N ILE A 79 4.76 5.23 11.73
CA ILE A 79 4.37 3.87 11.36
C ILE A 79 4.29 3.00 12.62
N VAL A 80 3.11 2.45 12.86
CA VAL A 80 2.82 1.51 13.97
C VAL A 80 2.57 0.12 13.41
N VAL A 81 3.39 -0.85 13.81
CA VAL A 81 3.24 -2.23 13.34
C VAL A 81 2.07 -2.90 14.04
N LEU A 82 1.07 -3.33 13.27
CA LEU A 82 -0.09 -4.09 13.73
C LEU A 82 0.15 -5.61 13.71
N ARG A 83 0.92 -6.08 12.73
CA ARG A 83 1.34 -7.48 12.57
C ARG A 83 2.70 -7.51 11.90
N GLN A 84 3.67 -8.15 12.56
CA GLN A 84 4.99 -8.39 11.95
C GLN A 84 4.89 -9.40 10.81
N GLY A 85 5.50 -9.09 9.67
CA GLY A 85 5.64 -9.99 8.52
C GLY A 85 7.00 -10.65 8.44
N THR A 86 7.19 -11.50 7.44
CA THR A 86 8.43 -12.24 7.15
C THR A 86 9.02 -11.93 5.78
N ASN A 87 8.33 -11.14 4.96
CA ASN A 87 8.84 -10.63 3.70
C ASN A 87 9.08 -9.10 3.79
N GLU A 88 9.61 -8.51 2.72
CA GLU A 88 9.95 -7.08 2.64
C GLU A 88 8.76 -6.14 2.46
N TRP A 89 7.57 -6.67 2.24
CA TRP A 89 6.36 -5.88 1.94
C TRP A 89 5.71 -5.31 3.19
N VAL A 90 5.18 -4.11 3.06
CA VAL A 90 4.39 -3.45 4.11
C VAL A 90 3.01 -3.09 3.56
N CYS A 91 1.96 -3.57 4.23
CA CYS A 91 0.58 -3.32 3.85
C CYS A 91 -0.11 -2.44 4.90
N PHE A 92 -0.88 -1.46 4.45
CA PHE A 92 -1.62 -0.51 5.27
C PHE A 92 -3.12 -0.74 5.12
N PRO A 93 -3.90 -0.64 6.21
CA PRO A 93 -5.36 -0.80 6.16
C PRO A 93 -6.09 0.39 5.53
N GLY A 94 -5.48 1.59 5.52
CA GLY A 94 -6.17 2.84 5.20
C GLY A 94 -7.30 3.17 6.18
N ASP A 95 -7.97 4.30 5.93
CA ASP A 95 -9.20 4.72 6.63
C ASP A 95 -10.31 4.97 5.60
N GLU A 96 -11.41 4.23 5.71
CA GLU A 96 -12.55 4.33 4.79
C GLU A 96 -13.30 5.67 4.87
N ASN A 97 -13.00 6.48 5.87
CA ASN A 97 -13.62 7.79 6.08
C ASN A 97 -12.76 8.95 5.53
N GLU A 98 -11.57 8.66 5.02
CA GLU A 98 -10.62 9.65 4.53
C GLU A 98 -10.29 9.41 3.05
N ILE A 99 -10.50 10.45 2.21
CA ILE A 99 -10.16 10.42 0.79
C ILE A 99 -8.63 10.34 0.65
N GLY A 100 -8.15 9.40 -0.15
CA GLY A 100 -6.72 9.19 -0.38
C GLY A 100 -6.04 8.27 0.64
N ASN A 101 -6.67 7.98 1.78
CA ASN A 101 -6.17 7.03 2.78
C ASN A 101 -6.75 5.64 2.55
N VAL A 102 -6.25 4.95 1.55
CA VAL A 102 -6.80 3.69 1.04
C VAL A 102 -5.91 2.49 1.40
N PRO A 103 -6.46 1.26 1.46
CA PRO A 103 -5.63 0.09 1.65
C PRO A 103 -4.60 -0.05 0.54
N MET A 104 -3.34 -0.19 0.92
CA MET A 104 -2.23 -0.33 0.00
C MET A 104 -1.19 -1.31 0.50
N CYS A 105 -0.43 -1.93 -0.39
CA CYS A 105 0.69 -2.80 -0.06
C CYS A 105 1.89 -2.42 -0.92
N ALA A 106 3.00 -2.05 -0.30
CA ALA A 106 4.17 -1.49 -0.94
C ALA A 106 5.41 -2.35 -0.71
N ASP A 107 6.26 -2.46 -1.73
CA ASP A 107 7.63 -2.93 -1.58
C ASP A 107 8.52 -1.84 -0.93
N PRO A 108 9.81 -2.11 -0.63
CA PRO A 108 10.67 -1.13 0.03
C PRO A 108 10.81 0.21 -0.71
N MET A 109 10.83 0.20 -2.05
CA MET A 109 10.98 1.43 -2.84
C MET A 109 9.65 2.20 -2.93
N GLY A 110 8.53 1.50 -3.07
CA GLY A 110 7.20 2.08 -2.97
C GLY A 110 6.94 2.67 -1.58
N LEU A 111 7.36 1.98 -0.52
CA LEU A 111 7.27 2.50 0.86
C LEU A 111 8.13 3.76 1.06
N GLN A 112 9.32 3.82 0.46
CA GLN A 112 10.15 5.03 0.51
C GLN A 112 9.45 6.21 -0.17
N TRP A 113 8.85 5.98 -1.33
CA TRP A 113 8.08 7.00 -2.05
C TRP A 113 6.89 7.51 -1.23
N ILE A 114 6.13 6.60 -0.58
CA ILE A 114 5.02 6.97 0.30
C ILE A 114 5.50 7.86 1.46
N LYS A 115 6.59 7.48 2.12
CA LYS A 115 7.18 8.27 3.22
C LYS A 115 7.58 9.66 2.77
N ASP A 116 8.18 9.79 1.59
CA ASP A 116 8.60 11.07 1.03
C ASP A 116 7.40 11.95 0.67
N LEU A 117 6.35 11.36 0.09
CA LEU A 117 5.09 12.05 -0.22
C LEU A 117 4.42 12.58 1.05
N MET A 118 4.32 11.75 2.09
CA MET A 118 3.73 12.15 3.37
C MET A 118 4.53 13.23 4.09
N ALA A 119 5.85 13.18 4.01
CA ALA A 119 6.74 14.20 4.53
C ALA A 119 6.77 15.46 3.65
N SER A 120 5.97 15.52 2.58
CA SER A 120 5.92 16.63 1.61
C SER A 120 7.29 17.03 1.09
N LYS A 121 8.17 16.05 0.84
CA LYS A 121 9.47 16.31 0.24
C LYS A 121 9.33 16.89 -1.17
N PRO A 122 10.28 17.70 -1.63
CA PRO A 122 10.25 18.24 -3.00
C PRO A 122 10.28 17.17 -4.10
N ALA A 123 10.88 16.00 -3.80
CA ALA A 123 10.94 14.84 -4.70
C ALA A 123 11.11 13.54 -3.91
N PRO A 124 10.69 12.40 -4.46
CA PRO A 124 10.94 11.11 -3.86
C PRO A 124 12.44 10.76 -3.85
N THR A 125 12.85 9.95 -2.88
CA THR A 125 14.26 9.52 -2.71
C THR A 125 14.47 8.03 -2.97
N ASN A 126 13.48 7.34 -3.52
CA ASN A 126 13.65 5.95 -3.93
C ASN A 126 14.68 5.84 -5.07
N THR A 127 15.60 4.87 -4.95
CA THR A 127 16.76 4.71 -5.85
C THR A 127 16.54 3.67 -6.95
N ALA A 128 15.40 3.00 -6.94
CA ALA A 128 14.97 2.01 -7.93
C ALA A 128 13.44 2.10 -8.10
N PRO A 129 12.88 1.55 -9.19
CA PRO A 129 11.44 1.41 -9.32
C PRO A 129 10.84 0.65 -8.14
N GLY A 130 9.72 1.14 -7.61
CA GLY A 130 8.94 0.49 -6.57
C GLY A 130 7.59 0.01 -7.09
N ILE A 131 6.98 -0.90 -6.37
CA ILE A 131 5.63 -1.41 -6.65
C ILE A 131 4.71 -1.10 -5.47
N ILE A 132 3.53 -0.55 -5.78
CA ILE A 132 2.45 -0.40 -4.81
C ILE A 132 1.18 -1.04 -5.39
N TYR A 133 0.55 -1.89 -4.59
CA TYR A 133 -0.76 -2.46 -4.91
C TYR A 133 -1.87 -1.73 -4.16
N MET A 134 -2.97 -1.41 -4.87
CA MET A 134 -4.23 -0.88 -4.34
C MET A 134 -5.40 -1.68 -4.94
N LEU A 135 -5.38 -3.01 -4.72
CA LEU A 135 -6.34 -3.93 -5.37
C LEU A 135 -7.76 -3.82 -4.82
N CYS A 136 -7.96 -3.05 -3.78
CA CYS A 136 -9.28 -2.68 -3.29
C CYS A 136 -9.88 -1.47 -4.04
N GLY A 137 -9.15 -0.84 -4.95
CA GLY A 137 -9.49 0.46 -5.50
C GLY A 137 -9.13 1.60 -4.55
N ALA A 138 -9.42 2.82 -4.94
CA ALA A 138 -9.06 4.03 -4.21
C ALA A 138 -10.06 5.17 -4.45
N THR A 139 -9.94 6.19 -3.62
CA THR A 139 -10.39 7.55 -3.91
C THR A 139 -9.22 8.50 -3.78
N GLN A 140 -9.17 9.56 -4.57
CA GLN A 140 -8.15 10.59 -4.50
C GLN A 140 -8.73 11.97 -4.82
N HIS A 141 -8.04 13.05 -4.46
CA HIS A 141 -8.48 14.41 -4.77
C HIS A 141 -8.04 14.87 -6.16
N SER A 142 -6.86 14.47 -6.62
CA SER A 142 -6.31 14.98 -7.88
C SER A 142 -5.55 13.90 -8.65
N ASN A 143 -5.57 14.00 -9.97
CA ASN A 143 -4.73 13.20 -10.86
C ASN A 143 -3.41 13.92 -11.23
N THR A 144 -3.32 15.22 -10.94
CA THR A 144 -2.20 16.08 -11.38
C THR A 144 -1.39 16.67 -10.23
N ASP A 145 -1.99 16.85 -9.05
CA ASP A 145 -1.32 17.38 -7.87
C ASP A 145 -1.31 16.34 -6.73
N PRO A 146 -0.14 15.80 -6.36
CA PRO A 146 -0.03 14.81 -5.29
C PRO A 146 -0.36 15.37 -3.90
N PHE A 147 -0.40 16.68 -3.74
CA PHE A 147 -0.64 17.36 -2.47
C PHE A 147 -2.04 18.00 -2.37
N ASP A 148 -2.88 17.88 -3.38
CA ASP A 148 -4.28 18.33 -3.29
C ASP A 148 -5.03 17.52 -2.22
N ARG A 149 -5.74 18.24 -1.34
CA ARG A 149 -6.56 17.67 -0.26
C ARG A 149 -7.97 18.26 -0.22
N THR A 150 -8.35 19.02 -1.23
CA THR A 150 -9.55 19.85 -1.24
C THR A 150 -10.49 19.61 -2.41
N SER A 151 -9.98 19.14 -3.54
CA SER A 151 -10.80 18.84 -4.72
C SER A 151 -11.76 17.68 -4.45
N PRO A 152 -12.89 17.60 -5.17
CA PRO A 152 -13.85 16.51 -5.06
C PRO A 152 -13.18 15.14 -5.28
N ALA A 153 -13.72 14.11 -4.61
CA ALA A 153 -13.20 12.76 -4.72
C ALA A 153 -13.29 12.21 -6.15
N ILE A 154 -12.19 11.68 -6.65
CA ILE A 154 -12.12 10.92 -7.89
C ILE A 154 -12.04 9.43 -7.51
N PRO A 155 -13.06 8.60 -7.82
CA PRO A 155 -12.99 7.17 -7.59
C PRO A 155 -12.09 6.50 -8.62
N ILE A 156 -11.27 5.55 -8.16
CA ILE A 156 -10.37 4.75 -9.00
C ILE A 156 -10.59 3.28 -8.65
N GLY A 157 -10.79 2.45 -9.66
CA GLY A 157 -10.96 1.01 -9.50
C GLY A 157 -9.70 0.30 -8.96
N PRO A 158 -9.76 -1.02 -8.80
CA PRO A 158 -8.59 -1.83 -8.47
C PRO A 158 -7.43 -1.53 -9.41
N HIS A 159 -6.24 -1.32 -8.86
CA HIS A 159 -5.05 -0.94 -9.62
C HIS A 159 -3.76 -1.26 -8.88
N TRP A 160 -2.67 -1.09 -9.58
CA TRP A 160 -1.32 -1.14 -9.02
C TRP A 160 -0.43 -0.12 -9.74
N MET A 161 0.72 0.17 -9.17
CA MET A 161 1.57 1.27 -9.62
C MET A 161 3.02 0.82 -9.75
N ILE A 162 3.68 1.33 -10.80
CA ILE A 162 5.14 1.31 -10.88
C ILE A 162 5.63 2.70 -10.51
N ILE A 163 6.28 2.79 -9.36
CA ILE A 163 6.76 4.03 -8.77
C ILE A 163 8.15 4.34 -9.33
N TRP A 164 8.17 5.11 -10.38
CA TRP A 164 9.35 5.63 -11.04
C TRP A 164 8.97 6.89 -11.82
N PRO A 165 9.86 7.89 -12.03
CA PRO A 165 9.49 9.12 -12.70
C PRO A 165 9.20 8.87 -14.20
N TYR A 166 7.92 8.68 -14.49
CA TYR A 166 7.38 8.64 -15.85
C TYR A 166 7.09 10.06 -16.34
N ASP A 167 7.08 10.22 -17.66
CA ASP A 167 6.67 11.45 -18.37
C ASP A 167 5.75 11.02 -19.51
N ALA A 168 4.51 11.50 -19.50
CA ALA A 168 3.49 11.03 -20.42
C ALA A 168 3.85 11.32 -21.90
N ALA A 169 4.41 12.48 -22.17
CA ALA A 169 4.78 12.86 -23.53
C ALA A 169 6.01 12.09 -24.03
N ARG A 170 7.05 11.99 -23.20
CA ARG A 170 8.28 11.24 -23.52
C ARG A 170 8.00 9.75 -23.73
N ASP A 171 7.16 9.18 -22.87
CA ASP A 171 6.94 7.73 -22.79
C ASP A 171 5.76 7.26 -23.67
N GLY A 172 5.07 8.19 -24.35
CA GLY A 172 3.94 7.90 -25.23
C GLY A 172 2.71 7.36 -24.49
N LEU A 173 2.52 7.79 -23.25
CA LEU A 173 1.45 7.34 -22.35
C LEU A 173 0.39 8.44 -22.15
N PRO A 174 -0.88 8.08 -21.90
CA PRO A 174 -1.86 9.05 -21.47
C PRO A 174 -1.58 9.54 -20.04
N ASN A 175 -2.08 10.74 -19.70
CA ASN A 175 -2.01 11.32 -18.35
C ASN A 175 -3.40 11.63 -17.74
N THR A 176 -4.44 11.03 -18.30
CA THR A 176 -5.82 11.18 -17.81
C THR A 176 -6.31 9.88 -17.23
N VAL A 177 -7.15 9.96 -16.18
CA VAL A 177 -7.79 8.80 -15.54
C VAL A 177 -8.54 7.95 -16.58
N ARG A 178 -8.39 6.63 -16.48
CA ARG A 178 -8.98 5.64 -17.40
C ARG A 178 -9.53 4.46 -16.63
N ASP A 179 -10.51 3.79 -17.22
CA ASP A 179 -11.11 2.57 -16.67
C ASP A 179 -10.31 1.29 -17.01
N ALA A 180 -9.39 1.38 -17.98
CA ALA A 180 -8.57 0.27 -18.43
C ALA A 180 -7.22 0.74 -18.98
N GLY A 181 -6.21 -0.13 -18.94
CA GLY A 181 -4.86 0.16 -19.41
C GLY A 181 -4.02 0.87 -18.36
N ALA A 182 -3.19 1.82 -18.80
CA ALA A 182 -2.30 2.56 -17.91
C ALA A 182 -2.26 4.04 -18.25
N TRP A 183 -1.91 4.88 -17.28
CA TRP A 183 -1.64 6.30 -17.48
C TRP A 183 -0.57 6.81 -16.51
N VAL A 184 0.05 7.94 -16.83
CA VAL A 184 0.97 8.63 -15.92
C VAL A 184 0.13 9.51 -14.99
N MET A 185 0.13 9.17 -13.71
CA MET A 185 -0.47 9.98 -12.68
C MET A 185 0.54 10.98 -12.13
N PHE A 186 0.09 12.17 -11.75
CA PHE A 186 0.91 13.30 -11.32
C PHE A 186 1.94 13.74 -12.38
N ASP A 187 1.60 13.56 -13.67
CA ASP A 187 2.44 13.94 -14.81
C ASP A 187 2.96 15.37 -14.68
N GLY A 188 4.24 15.58 -15.00
CA GLY A 188 4.91 16.87 -14.87
C GLY A 188 5.36 17.21 -13.44
N THR A 189 5.16 16.34 -12.46
CA THR A 189 5.66 16.50 -11.10
C THR A 189 6.78 15.50 -10.77
N PRO A 190 7.62 15.75 -9.75
CA PRO A 190 8.61 14.76 -9.29
C PRO A 190 7.99 13.46 -8.77
N TYR A 191 6.71 13.47 -8.43
CA TYR A 191 5.96 12.33 -7.91
C TYR A 191 5.21 11.56 -9.00
N ALA A 192 5.44 11.85 -10.28
CA ALA A 192 4.85 11.11 -11.40
C ALA A 192 5.15 9.61 -11.32
N TYR A 193 4.16 8.78 -11.64
CA TYR A 193 4.30 7.34 -11.68
C TYR A 193 3.36 6.71 -12.71
N LEU A 194 3.63 5.44 -13.07
CA LEU A 194 2.75 4.68 -13.96
C LEU A 194 1.65 3.99 -13.14
N HIS A 195 0.42 4.41 -13.36
CA HIS A 195 -0.78 3.78 -12.83
C HIS A 195 -1.30 2.72 -13.82
N ILE A 196 -1.63 1.53 -13.34
CA ILE A 196 -2.07 0.40 -14.15
C ILE A 196 -3.40 -0.12 -13.62
N CYS A 197 -4.46 -0.05 -14.44
CA CYS A 197 -5.80 -0.52 -14.08
C CYS A 197 -5.87 -2.02 -13.90
N GLY A 198 -6.75 -2.46 -13.01
CA GLY A 198 -7.06 -3.85 -12.77
C GLY A 198 -6.08 -4.52 -11.82
N THR A 199 -6.21 -5.85 -11.73
CA THR A 199 -5.36 -6.67 -10.87
C THR A 199 -4.30 -7.35 -11.73
N PRO A 200 -3.05 -7.47 -11.25
CA PRO A 200 -1.98 -8.14 -12.01
C PRO A 200 -2.18 -9.66 -12.10
N TRP A 201 -3.23 -10.18 -11.48
CA TRP A 201 -3.49 -11.60 -11.35
C TRP A 201 -4.88 -11.94 -11.87
N ALA A 202 -4.95 -12.82 -12.87
CA ALA A 202 -6.21 -13.33 -13.44
C ALA A 202 -6.77 -14.54 -12.70
N GLY A 203 -6.28 -14.85 -11.50
CA GLY A 203 -6.75 -15.98 -10.68
C GLY A 203 -8.04 -15.65 -9.92
N ASN A 204 -8.80 -16.69 -9.55
CA ASN A 204 -10.10 -16.62 -8.86
C ASN A 204 -10.07 -16.00 -7.44
N GLU A 205 -8.98 -15.33 -7.04
CA GLU A 205 -8.82 -14.76 -5.70
C GLU A 205 -9.53 -13.40 -5.53
N TYR A 206 -9.84 -12.73 -6.64
CA TYR A 206 -10.54 -11.43 -6.67
C TYR A 206 -11.83 -11.55 -7.47
N THR A 207 -12.86 -12.10 -6.85
CA THR A 207 -14.21 -12.08 -7.42
C THR A 207 -14.88 -10.73 -7.09
N ALA A 208 -15.76 -10.26 -7.98
CA ALA A 208 -16.45 -8.96 -7.83
C ALA A 208 -17.21 -8.81 -6.50
N ASP A 209 -17.60 -9.92 -5.88
CA ASP A 209 -18.26 -10.01 -4.58
C ASP A 209 -17.31 -9.79 -3.38
N ARG A 210 -16.00 -9.72 -3.62
CA ARG A 210 -14.97 -9.41 -2.59
C ARG A 210 -14.40 -8.00 -2.66
N VAL A 211 -14.90 -7.16 -3.57
CA VAL A 211 -14.54 -5.74 -3.58
C VAL A 211 -15.11 -5.11 -2.31
N PRO A 212 -14.26 -4.54 -1.43
CA PRO A 212 -14.75 -3.95 -0.19
C PRO A 212 -15.79 -2.85 -0.44
N VAL A 213 -16.81 -2.82 0.39
CA VAL A 213 -17.95 -1.89 0.32
C VAL A 213 -17.54 -0.41 0.32
N TRP A 214 -16.34 -0.08 0.76
CA TRP A 214 -15.87 1.31 0.81
C TRP A 214 -15.55 1.92 -0.56
N THR A 215 -15.25 1.12 -1.61
CA THR A 215 -15.19 1.63 -2.98
C THR A 215 -16.56 2.09 -3.50
N MET A 216 -17.65 1.63 -2.89
CA MET A 216 -19.02 1.99 -3.29
C MET A 216 -19.57 3.24 -2.60
N ARG A 217 -18.98 3.68 -1.49
CA ARG A 217 -19.48 4.84 -0.72
C ARG A 217 -19.22 6.19 -1.41
N TYR A 218 -18.27 6.23 -2.33
CA TYR A 218 -17.94 7.40 -3.12
C TYR A 218 -18.37 7.25 -4.58
N SER A 219 -19.58 6.71 -4.82
CA SER A 219 -20.19 6.83 -6.15
C SER A 219 -20.31 8.32 -6.48
N ALA A 220 -19.71 8.72 -7.60
CA ALA A 220 -19.86 10.08 -8.09
C ALA A 220 -21.35 10.47 -8.14
N PRO A 221 -21.71 11.74 -7.91
CA PRO A 221 -23.06 12.22 -8.15
C PRO A 221 -23.51 11.81 -9.54
N THR A 222 -24.66 11.17 -9.66
CA THR A 222 -25.19 10.61 -10.90
C THR A 222 -25.64 11.69 -11.93
N GLU A 223 -25.44 12.96 -11.62
CA GLU A 223 -25.72 14.05 -12.55
C GLU A 223 -24.44 14.84 -12.87
N PRO A 224 -24.09 15.00 -14.16
CA PRO A 224 -23.06 15.95 -14.56
C PRO A 224 -23.52 17.35 -14.17
N PRO A 225 -22.62 18.27 -13.77
CA PRO A 225 -22.98 19.65 -13.50
C PRO A 225 -23.66 20.25 -14.73
N THR A 226 -24.88 20.76 -14.56
CA THR A 226 -25.64 21.42 -15.60
C THR A 226 -24.79 22.57 -16.12
N ALA A 227 -24.38 22.50 -17.38
CA ALA A 227 -23.63 23.57 -18.02
C ALA A 227 -24.48 24.85 -17.98
N VAL A 228 -24.05 25.85 -17.23
CA VAL A 228 -24.65 27.18 -17.23
C VAL A 228 -24.39 27.77 -18.61
N ALA A 229 -25.45 27.96 -19.38
CA ALA A 229 -25.37 28.62 -20.69
C ALA A 229 -24.80 30.04 -20.51
N PRO A 230 -23.89 30.49 -21.39
CA PRO A 230 -23.40 31.87 -21.33
C PRO A 230 -24.53 32.82 -21.58
N THR A 231 -24.75 33.77 -20.66
CA THR A 231 -25.66 34.92 -20.84
C THR A 231 -25.08 35.74 -21.99
N LYS A 232 -25.92 35.92 -23.04
CA LYS A 232 -25.65 36.90 -24.09
C LYS A 232 -26.00 38.27 -23.56
N ASP A 233 -25.04 39.16 -23.41
CA ASP A 233 -25.16 40.59 -23.42
C ASP A 233 -24.83 41.10 -24.82
#